data_681b8440adf5a4c5102bae4459f996eb
#
_entry.id   681b8440adf5a4c5102bae4459f996eb
#
_cell.length_a   1.000
_cell.length_b   1.000
_cell.length_c   1.000
_cell.angle_alpha   90.00
_cell.angle_beta   90.00
_cell.angle_gamma   90.00
#
_symmetry.space_group_name_H-M   'P 1'
#
loop_
_entity.id
_entity.type
_entity.pdbx_description
1 polymer ?
#
loop_
_entity_poly.entity_id
_entity_poly.type
_entity_poly.pdbx_seq_one_letter_code
_entity_poly.pdbx_strand_id
1 'polypeptide(L)'
;MEVYFSGTIERIIFENPSNFYRILLLDIEDTDAEDFDDFEIIVTGTMADVIEGEDYTFWGQIVQHSKYGEQLQINRYERAKPTSKGLVKYFSSSHFKGIGLKTAQKIVDSYGDNTIDEILEHPEKLEGISGLSAKNREAFVSTLRLNYGTEMVL
;
A
#
# COMPACT_ATOMS: atom_id res chain seq x y z
N MET A 1 -6.74 1.08 -24.96
CA MET A 1 -6.86 -0.25 -24.27
C MET A 1 -6.41 -0.09 -22.82
N GLU A 2 -7.26 -0.47 -21.91
CA GLU A 2 -6.93 -0.41 -20.49
C GLU A 2 -5.99 -1.55 -20.11
N VAL A 3 -4.92 -1.21 -19.39
CA VAL A 3 -3.99 -2.16 -18.81
C VAL A 3 -3.89 -1.93 -17.31
N TYR A 4 -3.34 -2.90 -16.60
CA TYR A 4 -3.08 -2.72 -15.18
C TYR A 4 -1.60 -2.89 -14.86
N PHE A 5 -1.18 -2.22 -13.78
CA PHE A 5 0.14 -2.39 -13.18
C PHE A 5 -0.04 -2.51 -11.67
N SER A 6 0.48 -3.58 -11.12
CA SER A 6 0.53 -3.79 -9.67
C SER A 6 1.96 -3.66 -9.19
N GLY A 7 2.15 -3.06 -8.05
CA GLY A 7 3.47 -2.96 -7.46
C GLY A 7 3.49 -2.02 -6.26
N THR A 8 4.70 -1.66 -5.89
CA THR A 8 4.98 -0.82 -4.72
C THR A 8 5.29 0.59 -5.18
N ILE A 9 4.69 1.58 -4.52
CA ILE A 9 5.03 2.98 -4.78
C ILE A 9 6.43 3.24 -4.23
N GLU A 10 7.39 3.45 -5.10
CA GLU A 10 8.76 3.74 -4.71
C GLU A 10 8.88 5.15 -4.16
N ARG A 11 8.29 6.12 -4.85
CA ARG A 11 8.23 7.50 -4.38
C ARG A 11 7.16 8.30 -5.12
N ILE A 12 6.67 9.35 -4.48
CA ILE A 12 5.78 10.33 -5.09
C ILE A 12 6.67 11.48 -5.60
N ILE A 13 6.68 11.66 -6.92
CA ILE A 13 7.54 12.65 -7.58
C ILE A 13 6.93 14.04 -7.52
N PHE A 14 5.61 14.14 -7.69
CA PHE A 14 4.89 15.40 -7.70
C PHE A 14 3.52 15.22 -7.05
N GLU A 15 3.07 16.24 -6.33
CA GLU A 15 1.77 16.24 -5.67
C GLU A 15 1.17 17.63 -5.73
N ASN A 16 -0.08 17.72 -6.23
CA ASN A 16 -0.84 18.95 -6.19
C ASN A 16 -1.87 18.85 -5.06
N PRO A 17 -1.71 19.59 -3.96
CA PRO A 17 -2.60 19.46 -2.80
C PRO A 17 -4.02 19.98 -3.05
N SER A 18 -4.23 20.77 -4.09
CA SER A 18 -5.55 21.33 -4.40
C SER A 18 -6.50 20.32 -5.04
N ASN A 19 -5.99 19.41 -5.87
CA ASN A 19 -6.82 18.46 -6.60
C ASN A 19 -6.36 17.00 -6.48
N PHE A 20 -5.32 16.76 -5.68
CA PHE A 20 -4.75 15.41 -5.45
C PHE A 20 -4.18 14.76 -6.70
N TYR A 21 -3.85 15.55 -7.72
CA TYR A 21 -3.13 15.04 -8.88
C TYR A 21 -1.71 14.68 -8.44
N ARG A 22 -1.29 13.47 -8.75
CA ARG A 22 0.03 12.97 -8.36
C ARG A 22 0.74 12.32 -9.52
N ILE A 23 2.05 12.41 -9.47
CA ILE A 23 2.96 11.69 -10.36
C ILE A 23 3.85 10.86 -9.44
N LEU A 24 3.84 9.54 -9.64
CA LEU A 24 4.62 8.65 -8.80
C LEU A 24 5.39 7.63 -9.62
N LEU A 25 6.40 7.06 -8.99
CA LEU A 25 7.19 5.98 -9.57
C LEU A 25 6.77 4.67 -8.94
N LEU A 26 6.30 3.74 -9.76
CA LEU A 26 5.85 2.42 -9.33
C LEU A 26 6.91 1.38 -9.66
N ASP A 27 7.30 0.61 -8.65
CA ASP A 27 8.14 -0.57 -8.80
C ASP A 27 7.22 -1.74 -9.13
N ILE A 28 7.29 -2.26 -10.35
CA ILE A 28 6.30 -3.16 -10.92
C ILE A 28 6.49 -4.58 -10.41
N GLU A 29 5.42 -5.20 -9.90
CA GLU A 29 5.36 -6.62 -9.58
C GLU A 29 4.66 -7.41 -10.66
N ASP A 30 3.59 -6.85 -11.23
CA ASP A 30 2.76 -7.53 -12.22
C ASP A 30 2.10 -6.54 -13.15
N THR A 31 1.90 -6.95 -14.39
CA THR A 31 1.19 -6.17 -15.40
C THR A 31 0.67 -7.08 -16.51
N ASP A 32 -0.43 -6.69 -17.14
CA ASP A 32 -0.94 -7.35 -18.33
C ASP A 32 -0.53 -6.67 -19.64
N ALA A 33 0.33 -5.66 -19.55
CA ALA A 33 0.86 -4.98 -20.73
C ALA A 33 1.93 -5.87 -21.40
N GLU A 34 1.58 -6.47 -22.54
CA GLU A 34 2.40 -7.51 -23.19
C GLU A 34 3.78 -7.04 -23.66
N ASP A 35 3.87 -5.81 -24.12
CA ASP A 35 5.10 -5.29 -24.68
C ASP A 35 5.92 -4.45 -23.71
N PHE A 36 5.52 -4.43 -22.45
CA PHE A 36 6.20 -3.64 -21.44
C PHE A 36 7.22 -4.51 -20.70
N ASP A 37 8.48 -4.13 -20.77
CA ASP A 37 9.59 -4.92 -20.24
C ASP A 37 10.46 -4.19 -19.21
N ASP A 38 10.01 -3.06 -18.73
CA ASP A 38 10.71 -2.29 -17.70
C ASP A 38 10.31 -2.74 -16.30
N PHE A 39 11.12 -2.41 -15.28
CA PHE A 39 10.85 -2.74 -13.88
C PHE A 39 10.05 -1.65 -13.17
N GLU A 40 9.99 -0.46 -13.74
CA GLU A 40 9.35 0.69 -13.14
C GLU A 40 8.52 1.41 -14.20
N ILE A 41 7.48 2.10 -13.74
CA ILE A 41 6.69 2.97 -14.62
C ILE A 41 6.25 4.20 -13.84
N ILE A 42 6.16 5.34 -14.53
CA ILE A 42 5.59 6.54 -13.96
C ILE A 42 4.07 6.45 -14.08
N VAL A 43 3.39 6.65 -12.96
CA VAL A 43 1.92 6.60 -12.87
C VAL A 43 1.41 8.00 -12.57
N THR A 44 0.44 8.46 -13.36
CA THR A 44 -0.13 9.80 -13.23
C THR A 44 -1.65 9.73 -13.06
N GLY A 45 -2.19 10.62 -12.25
CA GLY A 45 -3.63 10.74 -12.07
C GLY A 45 -4.01 11.34 -10.74
N THR A 46 -5.31 11.39 -10.50
CA THR A 46 -5.85 11.89 -9.23
C THR A 46 -5.89 10.76 -8.22
N MET A 47 -5.10 10.89 -7.17
CA MET A 47 -4.91 9.84 -6.16
C MET A 47 -4.78 10.48 -4.78
N ALA A 48 -5.88 10.55 -4.04
CA ALA A 48 -5.90 11.28 -2.76
C ALA A 48 -5.18 10.56 -1.63
N ASP A 49 -5.19 9.25 -1.63
CA ASP A 49 -4.81 8.44 -0.47
C ASP A 49 -3.67 7.44 -0.71
N VAL A 50 -2.87 7.68 -1.73
CA VAL A 50 -1.70 6.81 -1.99
C VAL A 50 -0.55 7.14 -1.06
N ILE A 51 0.16 6.11 -0.64
CA ILE A 51 1.25 6.21 0.35
C ILE A 51 2.50 5.53 -0.19
N GLU A 52 3.64 6.21 -0.09
CA GLU A 52 4.92 5.63 -0.48
C GLU A 52 5.22 4.36 0.31
N GLY A 53 5.75 3.36 -0.38
CA GLY A 53 6.13 2.10 0.23
C GLY A 53 5.01 1.07 0.31
N GLU A 54 3.79 1.43 -0.06
CA GLU A 54 2.67 0.51 -0.06
C GLU A 54 2.34 0.00 -1.46
N ASP A 55 1.62 -1.11 -1.52
CA ASP A 55 1.29 -1.79 -2.75
C ASP A 55 -0.10 -1.38 -3.26
N TYR A 56 -0.18 -1.14 -4.56
CA TYR A 56 -1.42 -0.76 -5.24
C TYR A 56 -1.51 -1.44 -6.59
N THR A 57 -2.73 -1.53 -7.10
CA THR A 57 -2.99 -1.87 -8.50
C THR A 57 -3.61 -0.65 -9.17
N PHE A 58 -3.05 -0.27 -10.31
CA PHE A 58 -3.49 0.88 -11.09
C PHE A 58 -3.99 0.41 -12.45
N TRP A 59 -5.16 0.88 -12.86
CA TRP A 59 -5.73 0.61 -14.18
C TRP A 59 -5.79 1.90 -14.98
N GLY A 60 -5.36 1.83 -16.21
CA GLY A 60 -5.39 2.98 -17.07
C GLY A 60 -4.80 2.68 -18.44
N GLN A 61 -4.31 3.71 -19.09
CA GLN A 61 -3.75 3.63 -20.43
C GLN A 61 -2.29 4.08 -20.43
N ILE A 62 -1.48 3.36 -21.19
CA ILE A 62 -0.10 3.77 -21.40
C ILE A 62 -0.11 4.92 -22.40
N VAL A 63 0.48 6.05 -22.01
CA VAL A 63 0.65 7.21 -22.87
C VAL A 63 2.14 7.47 -23.07
N GLN A 64 2.51 7.95 -24.25
CA GLN A 64 3.89 8.26 -24.56
C GLN A 64 4.17 9.71 -24.22
N HIS A 65 5.10 9.94 -23.30
CA HIS A 65 5.56 11.28 -22.97
C HIS A 65 6.86 11.56 -23.72
N SER A 66 6.95 12.72 -24.37
CA SER A 66 8.09 13.06 -25.23
C SER A 66 9.42 13.11 -24.49
N LYS A 67 9.40 13.39 -23.19
CA LYS A 67 10.60 13.55 -22.37
C LYS A 67 10.89 12.36 -21.47
N TYR A 68 9.84 11.72 -20.93
CA TYR A 68 9.98 10.68 -19.90
C TYR A 68 9.58 9.28 -20.34
N GLY A 69 9.26 9.09 -21.60
CA GLY A 69 8.89 7.79 -22.14
C GLY A 69 7.46 7.38 -21.82
N GLU A 70 7.24 6.11 -21.61
CA GLU A 70 5.91 5.58 -21.36
C GLU A 70 5.46 5.86 -19.92
N GLN A 71 4.21 6.32 -19.77
CA GLN A 71 3.59 6.59 -18.48
C GLN A 71 2.22 5.94 -18.45
N LEU A 72 1.79 5.53 -17.26
CA LEU A 72 0.43 5.04 -17.04
C LEU A 72 -0.45 6.20 -16.57
N GLN A 73 -1.44 6.56 -17.38
CA GLN A 73 -2.45 7.55 -17.00
C GLN A 73 -3.65 6.77 -16.46
N ILE A 74 -3.92 6.89 -15.17
CA ILE A 74 -4.88 6.01 -14.52
C ILE A 74 -6.32 6.45 -14.67
N ASN A 75 -7.22 5.48 -14.71
CA ASN A 75 -8.67 5.64 -14.62
C ASN A 75 -9.16 5.31 -13.21
N ARG A 76 -8.51 4.35 -12.57
CA ARG A 76 -8.85 3.92 -11.21
C ARG A 76 -7.67 3.23 -10.56
N TYR A 77 -7.73 3.07 -9.25
CA TYR A 77 -6.70 2.35 -8.50
C TYR A 77 -7.32 1.71 -7.27
N GLU A 78 -6.67 0.68 -6.78
CA GLU A 78 -7.05 0.01 -5.54
C GLU A 78 -5.79 -0.33 -4.75
N ARG A 79 -5.89 -0.24 -3.43
CA ARG A 79 -4.83 -0.73 -2.58
C ARG A 79 -4.80 -2.25 -2.68
N ALA A 80 -3.64 -2.79 -3.06
CA ALA A 80 -3.48 -4.24 -3.15
C ALA A 80 -3.50 -4.85 -1.75
N LYS A 81 -4.02 -6.07 -1.62
CA LYS A 81 -3.91 -6.80 -0.36
C LYS A 81 -2.44 -7.15 -0.15
N PRO A 82 -1.81 -6.69 0.94
CA PRO A 82 -0.39 -6.96 1.14
C PRO A 82 -0.14 -8.45 1.33
N THR A 83 0.99 -8.91 0.80
CA THR A 83 1.47 -10.26 1.09
C THR A 83 1.91 -10.33 2.56
N SER A 84 2.01 -11.55 3.13
CA SER A 84 2.49 -11.73 4.50
C SER A 84 3.83 -11.05 4.74
N LYS A 85 4.74 -11.15 3.79
CA LYS A 85 6.06 -10.52 3.88
C LYS A 85 5.98 -9.00 3.85
N GLY A 86 5.12 -8.46 2.99
CA GLY A 86 4.88 -7.03 2.90
C GLY A 86 4.24 -6.49 4.16
N LEU A 87 3.33 -7.25 4.78
CA LEU A 87 2.70 -6.87 6.06
C LEU A 87 3.71 -6.80 7.21
N VAL A 88 4.61 -7.76 7.30
CA VAL A 88 5.66 -7.74 8.33
C VAL A 88 6.50 -6.47 8.20
N LYS A 89 6.88 -6.13 6.99
CA LYS A 89 7.65 -4.93 6.70
C LYS A 89 6.87 -3.67 7.05
N TYR A 90 5.59 -3.62 6.68
CA TYR A 90 4.71 -2.48 6.95
C TYR A 90 4.50 -2.29 8.45
N PHE A 91 4.19 -3.34 9.19
CA PHE A 91 3.92 -3.26 10.63
C PHE A 91 5.18 -2.92 11.45
N SER A 92 6.35 -3.20 10.92
CA SER A 92 7.61 -2.84 11.57
C SER A 92 8.17 -1.50 11.11
N SER A 93 7.45 -0.80 10.24
CA SER A 93 7.86 0.51 9.72
C SER A 93 7.65 1.63 10.74
N SER A 94 8.09 2.82 10.38
CA SER A 94 7.94 4.02 11.22
C SER A 94 6.49 4.44 11.47
N HIS A 95 5.54 3.90 10.73
CA HIS A 95 4.10 4.16 10.96
C HIS A 95 3.62 3.58 12.29
N PHE A 96 4.28 2.54 12.78
CA PHE A 96 3.89 1.82 14.00
C PHE A 96 5.05 1.84 14.99
N LYS A 97 4.96 2.70 16.00
CA LYS A 97 5.99 2.81 17.02
C LYS A 97 5.98 1.60 17.96
N GLY A 98 7.16 1.14 18.31
CA GLY A 98 7.32 0.06 19.30
C GLY A 98 7.11 -1.34 18.75
N ILE A 99 6.94 -1.49 17.43
CA ILE A 99 6.77 -2.80 16.80
C ILE A 99 7.99 -3.10 15.93
N GLY A 100 8.76 -4.10 16.35
CA GLY A 100 9.91 -4.58 15.58
C GLY A 100 9.52 -5.73 14.67
N LEU A 101 10.50 -6.22 13.91
CA LEU A 101 10.29 -7.31 12.95
C LEU A 101 9.72 -8.58 13.60
N LYS A 102 10.21 -8.95 14.76
CA LYS A 102 9.75 -10.16 15.45
C LYS A 102 8.29 -10.06 15.88
N THR A 103 7.91 -8.91 16.45
CA THR A 103 6.53 -8.67 16.87
C THR A 103 5.60 -8.61 15.66
N ALA A 104 6.03 -7.93 14.59
CA ALA A 104 5.27 -7.86 13.35
C ALA A 104 5.04 -9.26 12.77
N GLN A 105 6.07 -10.11 12.76
CA GLN A 105 5.93 -11.49 12.28
C GLN A 105 4.94 -12.29 13.11
N LYS A 106 4.96 -12.14 14.43
CA LYS A 106 3.99 -12.80 15.32
C LYS A 106 2.56 -12.37 15.03
N ILE A 107 2.35 -11.08 14.77
CA ILE A 107 1.03 -10.54 14.43
C ILE A 107 0.52 -11.21 13.14
N VAL A 108 1.32 -11.20 12.10
CA VAL A 108 0.94 -11.76 10.80
C VAL A 108 0.68 -13.27 10.93
N ASP A 109 1.53 -14.00 11.64
CA ASP A 109 1.38 -15.44 11.84
C ASP A 109 0.10 -15.78 12.62
N SER A 110 -0.31 -14.92 13.54
CA SER A 110 -1.51 -15.15 14.36
C SER A 110 -2.81 -14.94 13.62
N TYR A 111 -2.83 -14.04 12.63
CA TYR A 111 -4.05 -13.68 11.91
C TYR A 111 -4.18 -14.34 10.53
N GLY A 112 -3.07 -14.68 9.88
CA GLY A 112 -3.09 -15.39 8.59
C GLY A 112 -3.38 -14.49 7.40
N ASP A 113 -4.09 -15.03 6.41
CA ASP A 113 -4.21 -14.43 5.08
C ASP A 113 -4.94 -13.08 5.02
N ASN A 114 -5.93 -12.87 5.88
CA ASN A 114 -6.69 -11.62 5.93
C ASN A 114 -6.31 -10.80 7.16
N THR A 115 -5.02 -10.66 7.39
CA THR A 115 -4.49 -10.07 8.63
C THR A 115 -5.11 -8.72 8.97
N ILE A 116 -5.15 -7.78 8.04
CA ILE A 116 -5.67 -6.44 8.32
C ILE A 116 -7.16 -6.48 8.67
N ASP A 117 -7.96 -7.16 7.85
CA ASP A 117 -9.40 -7.27 8.10
C ASP A 117 -9.69 -7.95 9.43
N GLU A 118 -8.95 -9.01 9.74
CA GLU A 118 -9.09 -9.74 10.98
C GLU A 118 -8.69 -8.91 12.20
N ILE A 119 -7.63 -8.12 12.11
CA ILE A 119 -7.22 -7.21 13.19
C ILE A 119 -8.30 -6.17 13.46
N LEU A 120 -8.88 -5.61 12.42
CA LEU A 120 -9.91 -4.58 12.55
C LEU A 120 -11.21 -5.15 13.13
N GLU A 121 -11.55 -6.39 12.83
CA GLU A 121 -12.73 -7.08 13.38
C GLU A 121 -12.49 -7.62 14.78
N HIS A 122 -11.29 -8.16 15.03
CA HIS A 122 -10.95 -8.85 16.27
C HIS A 122 -9.64 -8.34 16.88
N PRO A 123 -9.59 -7.06 17.27
CA PRO A 123 -8.36 -6.50 17.87
C PRO A 123 -7.98 -7.16 19.21
N GLU A 124 -8.90 -7.81 19.86
CA GLU A 124 -8.68 -8.50 21.14
C GLU A 124 -7.68 -9.67 21.00
N LYS A 125 -7.55 -10.24 19.82
CA LYS A 125 -6.57 -11.32 19.58
C LYS A 125 -5.13 -10.85 19.74
N LEU A 126 -4.88 -9.54 19.62
CA LEU A 126 -3.55 -8.96 19.83
C LEU A 126 -3.06 -9.11 21.27
N GLU A 127 -3.95 -9.32 22.21
CA GLU A 127 -3.61 -9.50 23.63
C GLU A 127 -2.71 -10.72 23.86
N GLY A 128 -2.81 -11.73 23.01
CA GLY A 128 -1.99 -12.93 23.09
C GLY A 128 -0.60 -12.81 22.52
N ILE A 129 -0.24 -11.66 21.96
CA ILE A 129 1.05 -11.50 21.30
C ILE A 129 2.10 -10.99 22.27
N SER A 130 3.13 -11.80 22.50
CA SER A 130 4.23 -11.42 23.37
C SER A 130 5.07 -10.31 22.75
N GLY A 131 5.51 -9.37 23.58
CA GLY A 131 6.30 -8.23 23.12
C GLY A 131 5.46 -7.03 22.69
N LEU A 132 4.14 -7.14 22.75
CA LEU A 132 3.23 -6.06 22.37
C LEU A 132 2.52 -5.56 23.64
N SER A 133 2.94 -4.38 24.15
CA SER A 133 2.33 -3.79 25.32
C SER A 133 0.92 -3.28 25.02
N ALA A 134 0.10 -3.06 26.08
CA ALA A 134 -1.23 -2.52 25.91
C ALA A 134 -1.22 -1.18 25.19
N LYS A 135 -0.28 -0.32 25.54
CA LYS A 135 -0.12 0.99 24.91
C LYS A 135 0.21 0.88 23.42
N ASN A 136 1.15 0.02 23.06
CA ASN A 136 1.55 -0.18 21.67
C ASN A 136 0.44 -0.87 20.88
N ARG A 137 -0.31 -1.77 21.51
CA ARG A 137 -1.47 -2.42 20.91
C ARG A 137 -2.55 -1.42 20.52
N GLU A 138 -2.89 -0.50 21.42
CA GLU A 138 -3.87 0.55 21.13
C GLU A 138 -3.40 1.48 20.03
N ALA A 139 -2.13 1.89 20.06
CA ALA A 139 -1.56 2.74 19.03
C ALA A 139 -1.55 2.05 17.68
N PHE A 140 -1.22 0.76 17.65
CA PHE A 140 -1.22 -0.05 16.45
C PHE A 140 -2.61 -0.11 15.80
N VAL A 141 -3.63 -0.44 16.56
CA VAL A 141 -5.01 -0.53 16.05
C VAL A 141 -5.51 0.83 15.59
N SER A 142 -5.21 1.91 16.31
CA SER A 142 -5.62 3.25 15.94
C SER A 142 -5.00 3.67 14.62
N THR A 143 -3.70 3.43 14.43
CA THR A 143 -3.00 3.76 13.20
C THR A 143 -3.55 2.95 12.02
N LEU A 144 -3.82 1.66 12.25
CA LEU A 144 -4.35 0.79 11.22
C LEU A 144 -5.75 1.23 10.78
N ARG A 145 -6.60 1.65 11.72
CA ARG A 145 -7.93 2.19 11.42
C ARG A 145 -7.85 3.47 10.60
N LEU A 146 -6.91 4.34 10.91
CA LEU A 146 -6.73 5.57 10.15
C LEU A 146 -6.35 5.29 8.70
N ASN A 147 -5.50 4.30 8.48
CA ASN A 147 -4.99 4.00 7.13
C ASN A 147 -5.93 3.15 6.29
N TYR A 148 -6.73 2.29 6.91
CA TYR A 148 -7.60 1.35 6.18
C TYR A 148 -9.08 1.58 6.43
N GLY A 149 -9.46 2.00 7.63
CA GLY A 149 -10.85 2.25 7.97
C GLY A 149 -11.49 3.37 7.15
N THR A 150 -10.70 4.39 6.78
CA THR A 150 -11.19 5.54 6.01
C THR A 150 -11.65 5.14 4.59
N GLU A 151 -11.03 4.14 4.01
CA GLU A 151 -11.39 3.65 2.68
C GLU A 151 -12.75 2.97 2.64
N MET A 152 -13.16 2.39 3.75
CA MET A 152 -14.42 1.67 3.86
C MET A 152 -15.63 2.60 4.03
N VAL A 153 -15.39 3.85 4.36
CA VAL A 153 -16.44 4.85 4.60
C VAL A 153 -16.79 5.62 3.33
N LEU A 154 -15.92 5.60 2.36
CA LEU A 154 -16.12 6.27 1.08
C LEU A 154 -16.86 5.38 0.10
#